data_dd1569b03be48b60c7feccad768cd649
#
_entry.id   dd1569b03be48b60c7feccad768cd649
#
_cell.length_a   1.000
_cell.length_b   1.000
_cell.length_c   1.000
_cell.angle_alpha   90.00
_cell.angle_beta   90.00
_cell.angle_gamma   90.00
#
_symmetry.space_group_name_H-M   'P 1'
#
loop_
_entity.id
_entity.type
_entity.pdbx_description
1 polymer ?
#
loop_
_entity_poly.entity_id
_entity_poly.type
_entity_poly.pdbx_seq_one_letter_code
_entity_poly.pdbx_strand_id
1 'polypeptide(L)'
;EVRPTEGKFAGKKFYLGKDLLPHYEKELGENYEVVRELKGSELEGRRYYPVFPYFAGETAESEGHVPGPNGYTIFTADYVDTVEGTGLVHQAPYGEDDMNTLNAKGIKSTDVLDDGCRFTAQCPDYEGDFVFDANLPILRNLRAGDGPLASIPEERRAILFQEKSYVHSYPHCWRCATPLIYKPVSSWFVSVTKIKPRLLELNQQINWIPGNVKDGQFGKWLANARDWSIS
;
A
#
# COMPACT_ATOMS: atom_id res chain seq x y z
N GLU A 1 19.52 -0.94 -10.50
CA GLU A 1 19.54 -2.40 -10.51
C GLU A 1 20.90 -2.85 -10.00
N VAL A 2 20.92 -3.65 -8.95
CA VAL A 2 22.15 -4.14 -8.30
C VAL A 2 22.16 -5.67 -8.27
N ARG A 3 23.35 -6.26 -8.23
CA ARG A 3 23.55 -7.71 -8.16
C ARG A 3 24.67 -8.03 -7.16
N PRO A 4 24.33 -8.59 -5.99
CA PRO A 4 25.34 -9.14 -5.08
C PRO A 4 26.18 -10.22 -5.75
N THR A 5 27.48 -10.19 -5.53
CA THR A 5 28.40 -11.20 -6.08
C THR A 5 28.67 -12.34 -5.12
N GLU A 6 28.32 -12.17 -3.85
CA GLU A 6 28.53 -13.13 -2.77
C GLU A 6 27.34 -13.16 -1.79
N GLY A 7 27.36 -14.10 -0.86
CA GLY A 7 26.35 -14.24 0.19
C GLY A 7 25.04 -14.88 -0.27
N LYS A 8 24.01 -14.75 0.56
CA LYS A 8 22.69 -15.39 0.38
C LYS A 8 22.02 -15.03 -0.96
N PHE A 9 22.27 -13.85 -1.46
CA PHE A 9 21.61 -13.32 -2.66
C PHE A 9 22.54 -13.24 -3.88
N ALA A 10 23.68 -13.93 -3.85
CA ALA A 10 24.63 -13.93 -4.95
C ALA A 10 23.96 -14.22 -6.31
N GLY A 11 24.25 -13.39 -7.30
CA GLY A 11 23.72 -13.52 -8.67
C GLY A 11 22.29 -13.06 -8.88
N LYS A 12 21.51 -12.81 -7.82
CA LYS A 12 20.15 -12.25 -7.94
C LYS A 12 20.20 -10.75 -8.20
N LYS A 13 19.21 -10.24 -8.91
CA LYS A 13 19.11 -8.81 -9.25
C LYS A 13 18.02 -8.14 -8.43
N PHE A 14 18.32 -6.95 -7.92
CA PHE A 14 17.39 -6.15 -7.13
C PHE A 14 17.28 -4.73 -7.69
N TYR A 15 16.08 -4.17 -7.65
CA TYR A 15 15.84 -2.75 -7.87
C TYR A 15 15.77 -2.05 -6.52
N LEU A 16 16.68 -1.13 -6.29
CA LEU A 16 16.78 -0.37 -5.04
C LEU A 16 17.05 1.10 -5.38
N GLY A 17 16.52 2.01 -4.56
CA GLY A 17 16.86 3.42 -4.64
C GLY A 17 18.37 3.61 -4.47
N LYS A 18 19.00 4.42 -5.32
CA LYS A 18 20.46 4.63 -5.32
C LYS A 18 20.95 5.13 -3.96
N ASP A 19 20.25 6.10 -3.41
CA ASP A 19 20.62 6.72 -2.13
C ASP A 19 20.35 5.81 -0.93
N LEU A 20 19.58 4.74 -1.12
CA LEU A 20 19.22 3.77 -0.09
C LEU A 20 20.18 2.58 -0.02
N LEU A 21 21.09 2.41 -0.98
CA LEU A 21 22.02 1.28 -1.02
C LEU A 21 22.82 1.10 0.28
N PRO A 22 23.29 2.14 0.98
CA PRO A 22 23.99 1.98 2.26
C PRO A 22 23.14 1.31 3.34
N HIS A 23 21.81 1.38 3.27
CA HIS A 23 20.92 0.74 4.25
C HIS A 23 20.87 -0.79 4.09
N TYR A 24 21.39 -1.31 2.98
CA TYR A 24 21.33 -2.73 2.60
C TYR A 24 22.70 -3.40 2.50
N GLU A 25 23.75 -2.82 3.08
CA GLU A 25 25.10 -3.38 3.08
C GLU A 25 25.14 -4.83 3.60
N LYS A 26 24.33 -5.13 4.62
CA LYS A 26 24.25 -6.46 5.19
C LYS A 26 23.70 -7.50 4.21
N GLU A 27 22.72 -7.14 3.42
CA GLU A 27 22.04 -8.01 2.45
C GLU A 27 22.78 -8.07 1.11
N LEU A 28 23.40 -6.98 0.70
CA LEU A 28 24.15 -6.87 -0.55
C LEU A 28 25.56 -7.44 -0.44
N GLY A 29 26.13 -7.47 0.78
CA GLY A 29 27.55 -7.79 1.00
C GLY A 29 28.47 -6.60 0.68
N GLU A 30 29.77 -6.80 0.91
CA GLU A 30 30.78 -5.78 0.61
C GLU A 30 30.98 -5.59 -0.91
N ASN A 31 30.69 -6.65 -1.68
CA ASN A 31 30.91 -6.68 -3.13
C ASN A 31 29.58 -6.92 -3.86
N TYR A 32 29.08 -5.86 -4.50
CA TYR A 32 27.94 -5.94 -5.41
C TYR A 32 28.22 -5.14 -6.69
N GLU A 33 27.60 -5.58 -7.76
CA GLU A 33 27.68 -4.91 -9.05
C GLU A 33 26.48 -3.97 -9.23
N VAL A 34 26.73 -2.74 -9.62
CA VAL A 34 25.67 -1.86 -10.17
C VAL A 34 25.51 -2.23 -11.65
N VAL A 35 24.48 -3.01 -11.94
CA VAL A 35 24.21 -3.51 -13.30
C VAL A 35 23.78 -2.37 -14.21
N ARG A 36 22.93 -1.48 -13.70
CA ARG A 36 22.57 -0.23 -14.39
C ARG A 36 21.88 0.74 -13.44
N GLU A 37 21.95 2.02 -13.78
CA GLU A 37 21.13 3.07 -13.18
C GLU A 37 19.95 3.37 -14.12
N LEU A 38 18.79 3.65 -13.53
CA LEU A 38 17.56 3.99 -14.25
C LEU A 38 16.65 4.86 -13.38
N LYS A 39 15.76 5.58 -13.99
CA LYS A 39 14.69 6.29 -13.28
C LYS A 39 13.55 5.34 -12.96
N GLY A 40 12.84 5.55 -11.84
CA GLY A 40 11.66 4.74 -11.49
C GLY A 40 10.61 4.71 -12.60
N SER A 41 10.42 5.81 -13.33
CA SER A 41 9.52 5.89 -14.49
C SER A 41 9.87 4.93 -15.64
N GLU A 42 11.09 4.46 -15.75
CA GLU A 42 11.50 3.46 -16.76
C GLU A 42 11.03 2.04 -16.41
N LEU A 43 10.55 1.84 -15.16
CA LEU A 43 9.93 0.59 -14.71
C LEU A 43 8.42 0.60 -14.94
N GLU A 44 7.81 1.74 -15.26
CA GLU A 44 6.37 1.86 -15.44
C GLU A 44 5.86 0.91 -16.54
N GLY A 45 4.73 0.27 -16.26
CA GLY A 45 4.13 -0.71 -17.16
C GLY A 45 4.72 -2.12 -17.08
N ARG A 46 5.82 -2.33 -16.34
CA ARG A 46 6.35 -3.68 -16.13
C ARG A 46 5.43 -4.45 -15.19
N ARG A 47 5.24 -5.72 -15.48
CA ARG A 47 4.47 -6.63 -14.63
C ARG A 47 5.41 -7.46 -13.75
N TYR A 48 4.89 -7.86 -12.58
CA TYR A 48 5.58 -8.74 -11.65
C TYR A 48 4.66 -9.88 -11.19
N TYR A 49 5.23 -10.94 -10.67
CA TYR A 49 4.47 -12.03 -10.08
C TYR A 49 4.02 -11.64 -8.68
N PRO A 50 2.76 -11.94 -8.28
CA PRO A 50 2.30 -11.65 -6.92
C PRO A 50 3.14 -12.40 -5.89
N VAL A 51 3.23 -11.81 -4.69
CA VAL A 51 3.92 -12.43 -3.56
C VAL A 51 3.25 -13.73 -3.14
N PHE A 52 1.91 -13.73 -3.14
CA PHE A 52 1.06 -14.88 -2.82
C PHE A 52 0.20 -15.28 -4.02
N PRO A 53 -0.15 -16.58 -4.17
CA PRO A 53 -0.84 -17.07 -5.37
C PRO A 53 -2.35 -16.82 -5.40
N TYR A 54 -2.96 -16.29 -4.33
CA TYR A 54 -4.41 -16.27 -4.13
C TYR A 54 -5.19 -15.55 -5.23
N PHE A 55 -4.61 -14.52 -5.83
CA PHE A 55 -5.23 -13.72 -6.89
C PHE A 55 -4.39 -13.72 -8.17
N ALA A 56 -3.69 -14.82 -8.42
CA ALA A 56 -2.89 -15.01 -9.62
C ALA A 56 -3.64 -15.86 -10.65
N GLY A 57 -3.62 -15.44 -11.93
CA GLY A 57 -4.09 -16.22 -13.06
C GLY A 57 -5.54 -15.94 -13.49
N GLU A 58 -5.93 -16.59 -14.57
CA GLU A 58 -7.22 -16.40 -15.25
C GLU A 58 -8.44 -16.72 -14.39
N THR A 59 -8.33 -17.71 -13.50
CA THR A 59 -9.41 -18.11 -12.60
C THR A 59 -9.80 -16.97 -11.66
N ALA A 60 -8.82 -16.27 -11.10
CA ALA A 60 -9.08 -15.13 -10.24
C ALA A 60 -9.78 -13.99 -10.99
N GLU A 61 -9.44 -13.75 -12.24
CA GLU A 61 -10.11 -12.76 -13.08
C GLU A 61 -11.56 -13.16 -13.39
N SER A 62 -11.81 -14.44 -13.71
CA SER A 62 -13.15 -14.96 -14.04
C SER A 62 -14.11 -14.94 -12.86
N GLU A 63 -13.59 -15.11 -11.65
CA GLU A 63 -14.36 -15.03 -10.40
C GLU A 63 -14.56 -13.59 -9.90
N GLY A 64 -14.04 -12.60 -10.61
CA GLY A 64 -14.13 -11.19 -10.23
C GLY A 64 -13.26 -10.79 -9.06
N HIS A 65 -12.36 -11.66 -8.64
CA HIS A 65 -11.38 -11.42 -7.57
C HIS A 65 -10.20 -10.71 -8.15
N VAL A 66 -10.20 -9.77 -8.73
CA VAL A 66 -9.26 -9.05 -9.33
C VAL A 66 -7.90 -9.09 -9.09
N PRO A 67 -6.88 -8.39 -9.58
CA PRO A 67 -6.81 -6.95 -9.79
C PRO A 67 -7.08 -6.46 -11.21
N GLY A 68 -7.52 -7.28 -12.11
CA GLY A 68 -7.79 -6.86 -13.48
C GLY A 68 -6.51 -6.66 -14.31
N PRO A 69 -6.62 -6.16 -15.53
CA PRO A 69 -5.51 -6.10 -16.49
C PRO A 69 -4.34 -5.22 -16.03
N ASN A 70 -4.57 -4.25 -15.14
CA ASN A 70 -3.55 -3.36 -14.61
C ASN A 70 -2.97 -3.83 -13.27
N GLY A 71 -3.47 -4.92 -12.70
CA GLY A 71 -2.92 -5.49 -11.48
C GLY A 71 -1.52 -6.03 -11.67
N TYR A 72 -0.76 -6.08 -10.56
CA TYR A 72 0.63 -6.52 -10.55
C TYR A 72 1.51 -5.79 -11.57
N THR A 73 1.24 -4.50 -11.75
CA THR A 73 1.97 -3.62 -12.67
C THR A 73 2.64 -2.50 -11.88
N ILE A 74 3.86 -2.16 -12.24
CA ILE A 74 4.60 -1.04 -11.66
C ILE A 74 4.10 0.26 -12.29
N PHE A 75 3.84 1.27 -11.46
CA PHE A 75 3.52 2.63 -11.90
C PHE A 75 4.13 3.66 -10.96
N THR A 76 4.23 4.89 -11.42
CA THR A 76 4.76 6.01 -10.63
C THR A 76 3.67 6.63 -9.77
N ALA A 77 4.04 7.07 -8.55
CA ALA A 77 3.18 7.81 -7.65
C ALA A 77 3.98 8.87 -6.88
N ASP A 78 3.41 10.06 -6.71
CA ASP A 78 4.12 11.23 -6.17
C ASP A 78 4.48 11.12 -4.69
N TYR A 79 3.81 10.23 -3.94
CA TYR A 79 4.09 10.00 -2.52
C TYR A 79 5.20 8.98 -2.26
N VAL A 80 5.73 8.34 -3.30
CA VAL A 80 6.87 7.43 -3.15
C VAL A 80 8.16 8.23 -3.13
N ASP A 81 8.88 8.16 -2.03
CA ASP A 81 10.16 8.82 -1.85
C ASP A 81 11.35 7.85 -1.88
N THR A 82 12.56 8.38 -1.77
CA THR A 82 13.81 7.63 -1.71
C THR A 82 14.55 7.87 -0.40
N VAL A 83 13.83 8.24 0.66
CA VAL A 83 14.41 8.48 1.99
C VAL A 83 14.42 7.18 2.81
N GLU A 84 13.37 6.38 2.67
CA GLU A 84 13.21 5.12 3.39
C GLU A 84 12.78 3.98 2.45
N GLY A 85 12.83 2.75 2.95
CA GLY A 85 12.44 1.56 2.20
C GLY A 85 13.36 1.23 1.03
N THR A 86 12.81 0.79 -0.08
CA THR A 86 13.55 0.36 -1.28
C THR A 86 13.44 1.34 -2.46
N GLY A 87 12.60 2.38 -2.35
CA GLY A 87 12.19 3.22 -3.47
C GLY A 87 11.09 2.60 -4.34
N LEU A 88 10.61 1.41 -3.98
CA LEU A 88 9.47 0.71 -4.57
C LEU A 88 8.53 0.29 -3.45
N VAL A 89 7.25 0.64 -3.56
CA VAL A 89 6.23 0.36 -2.55
C VAL A 89 5.25 -0.67 -3.10
N HIS A 90 5.00 -1.72 -2.32
CA HIS A 90 3.93 -2.65 -2.63
C HIS A 90 2.64 -2.13 -2.03
N GLN A 91 1.62 -1.92 -2.86
CA GLN A 91 0.36 -1.31 -2.47
C GLN A 91 -0.76 -2.32 -2.28
N ALA A 92 -1.63 -2.03 -1.32
CA ALA A 92 -2.91 -2.68 -1.13
C ALA A 92 -3.96 -1.61 -0.72
N PRO A 93 -5.26 -1.85 -0.93
CA PRO A 93 -6.31 -0.82 -0.82
C PRO A 93 -6.70 -0.47 0.63
N TYR A 94 -5.73 -0.37 1.53
CA TYR A 94 -5.97 -0.11 2.95
C TYR A 94 -5.62 1.32 3.38
N GLY A 95 -4.76 2.03 2.67
CA GLY A 95 -4.50 3.45 2.85
C GLY A 95 -5.33 4.33 1.91
N GLU A 96 -5.56 5.61 2.27
CA GLU A 96 -6.30 6.56 1.42
C GLU A 96 -5.59 6.81 0.09
N ASP A 97 -4.27 7.05 0.12
CA ASP A 97 -3.47 7.30 -1.08
C ASP A 97 -3.38 6.06 -1.97
N ASP A 98 -3.24 4.88 -1.35
CA ASP A 98 -3.26 3.59 -2.06
C ASP A 98 -4.59 3.39 -2.78
N MET A 99 -5.71 3.56 -2.09
CA MET A 99 -7.05 3.42 -2.66
C MET A 99 -7.28 4.40 -3.81
N ASN A 100 -6.91 5.67 -3.64
CA ASN A 100 -7.04 6.69 -4.66
C ASN A 100 -6.23 6.33 -5.91
N THR A 101 -5.00 5.85 -5.72
CA THR A 101 -4.12 5.44 -6.82
C THR A 101 -4.65 4.21 -7.54
N LEU A 102 -5.09 3.19 -6.82
CA LEU A 102 -5.68 1.99 -7.40
C LEU A 102 -6.94 2.31 -8.21
N ASN A 103 -7.82 3.16 -7.68
CA ASN A 103 -9.02 3.63 -8.39
C ASN A 103 -8.67 4.40 -9.67
N ALA A 104 -7.69 5.29 -9.62
CA ALA A 104 -7.25 6.07 -10.79
C ALA A 104 -6.66 5.16 -11.89
N LYS A 105 -6.04 4.05 -11.53
CA LYS A 105 -5.49 3.04 -12.45
C LYS A 105 -6.51 1.96 -12.87
N GLY A 106 -7.74 2.02 -12.37
CA GLY A 106 -8.80 1.04 -12.65
C GLY A 106 -8.50 -0.35 -12.09
N ILE A 107 -7.66 -0.41 -11.04
CA ILE A 107 -7.34 -1.65 -10.34
C ILE A 107 -8.42 -1.90 -9.30
N LYS A 108 -9.11 -3.02 -9.44
CA LYS A 108 -10.10 -3.42 -8.44
C LYS A 108 -9.40 -3.97 -7.20
N SER A 109 -9.93 -3.70 -6.07
CA SER A 109 -9.46 -4.25 -4.80
C SER A 109 -10.40 -5.36 -4.32
N THR A 110 -9.83 -6.37 -3.71
CA THR A 110 -10.58 -7.41 -3.01
C THR A 110 -10.32 -7.28 -1.52
N ASP A 111 -11.37 -7.17 -0.73
CA ASP A 111 -11.23 -7.22 0.72
C ASP A 111 -11.16 -8.67 1.16
N VAL A 112 -10.02 -9.03 1.73
CA VAL A 112 -9.74 -10.39 2.20
C VAL A 112 -10.05 -10.60 3.67
N LEU A 113 -10.55 -9.56 4.34
CA LEU A 113 -10.85 -9.58 5.77
C LEU A 113 -12.36 -9.49 6.00
N ASP A 114 -12.85 -10.27 6.94
CA ASP A 114 -14.21 -10.14 7.46
C ASP A 114 -14.39 -8.90 8.36
N ASP A 115 -15.59 -8.71 8.92
CA ASP A 115 -15.88 -7.61 9.83
C ASP A 115 -15.10 -7.68 11.15
N GLY A 116 -14.63 -8.86 11.54
CA GLY A 116 -13.76 -9.11 12.68
C GLY A 116 -12.29 -8.94 12.38
N CYS A 117 -11.94 -8.47 11.17
CA CYS A 117 -10.57 -8.34 10.66
C CYS A 117 -9.80 -9.66 10.69
N ARG A 118 -10.48 -10.77 10.37
CA ARG A 118 -9.89 -12.09 10.18
C ARG A 118 -9.86 -12.42 8.70
N PHE A 119 -8.81 -13.13 8.28
CA PHE A 119 -8.71 -13.58 6.90
C PHE A 119 -9.87 -14.51 6.55
N THR A 120 -10.42 -14.31 5.36
CA THR A 120 -11.50 -15.13 4.79
C THR A 120 -10.94 -16.31 3.98
N ALA A 121 -11.81 -17.19 3.52
CA ALA A 121 -11.47 -18.31 2.64
C ALA A 121 -10.75 -17.91 1.34
N GLN A 122 -10.72 -16.62 1.00
CA GLN A 122 -9.94 -16.10 -0.12
C GLN A 122 -8.43 -16.21 0.11
N CYS A 123 -8.00 -16.33 1.38
CA CYS A 123 -6.62 -16.58 1.78
C CYS A 123 -6.58 -17.85 2.65
N PRO A 124 -6.78 -19.05 2.06
CA PRO A 124 -7.08 -20.28 2.80
C PRO A 124 -6.00 -20.70 3.79
N ASP A 125 -4.73 -20.37 3.52
CA ASP A 125 -3.63 -20.69 4.45
C ASP A 125 -3.67 -19.89 5.75
N TYR A 126 -4.43 -18.79 5.80
CA TYR A 126 -4.57 -17.88 6.94
C TYR A 126 -6.04 -17.70 7.36
N GLU A 127 -6.97 -18.48 6.81
CA GLU A 127 -8.40 -18.36 7.08
C GLU A 127 -8.69 -18.41 8.58
N GLY A 128 -9.45 -17.42 9.08
CA GLY A 128 -9.80 -17.28 10.49
C GLY A 128 -8.73 -16.62 11.37
N ASP A 129 -7.50 -16.46 10.88
CA ASP A 129 -6.46 -15.75 11.62
C ASP A 129 -6.77 -14.25 11.70
N PHE A 130 -6.61 -13.67 12.88
CA PHE A 130 -6.70 -12.22 13.06
C PHE A 130 -5.50 -11.56 12.38
N VAL A 131 -5.73 -10.45 11.69
CA VAL A 131 -4.74 -9.80 10.81
C VAL A 131 -3.38 -9.55 11.47
N PHE A 132 -3.34 -9.16 12.75
CA PHE A 132 -2.06 -8.97 13.45
C PHE A 132 -1.41 -10.29 13.87
N ASP A 133 -2.19 -11.32 14.17
CA ASP A 133 -1.67 -12.64 14.54
C ASP A 133 -1.07 -13.36 13.32
N ALA A 134 -1.61 -13.11 12.13
CA ALA A 134 -1.11 -13.66 10.88
C ALA A 134 0.28 -13.12 10.48
N ASN A 135 0.74 -12.00 11.04
CA ASN A 135 2.05 -11.41 10.68
C ASN A 135 3.21 -12.40 10.88
N LEU A 136 3.25 -13.10 12.01
CA LEU A 136 4.33 -14.06 12.29
C LEU A 136 4.30 -15.29 11.38
N PRO A 137 3.15 -15.97 11.16
CA PRO A 137 3.04 -17.02 10.15
C PRO A 137 3.46 -16.57 8.76
N ILE A 138 3.00 -15.40 8.30
CA ILE A 138 3.36 -14.83 6.98
C ILE A 138 4.86 -14.64 6.86
N LEU A 139 5.50 -13.99 7.83
CA LEU A 139 6.94 -13.79 7.84
C LEU A 139 7.72 -15.10 7.84
N ARG A 140 7.27 -16.10 8.59
CA ARG A 140 7.87 -17.44 8.61
C ARG A 140 7.81 -18.07 7.22
N ASN A 141 6.66 -18.08 6.57
CA ASN A 141 6.51 -18.63 5.23
C ASN A 141 7.38 -17.89 4.21
N LEU A 142 7.45 -16.55 4.27
CA LEU A 142 8.34 -15.76 3.41
C LEU A 142 9.82 -16.08 3.60
N ARG A 143 10.27 -16.36 4.85
CA ARG A 143 11.66 -16.75 5.13
C ARG A 143 11.98 -18.14 4.61
N ALA A 144 11.05 -19.08 4.80
CA ALA A 144 11.24 -20.48 4.44
C ALA A 144 10.94 -20.75 2.96
N GLY A 145 10.11 -19.91 2.32
CA GLY A 145 9.62 -20.16 0.96
C GLY A 145 8.61 -21.32 0.90
N ASP A 146 7.92 -21.58 2.00
CA ASP A 146 6.97 -22.67 2.18
C ASP A 146 5.51 -22.19 2.33
N GLY A 147 4.62 -23.04 2.83
CA GLY A 147 3.18 -22.75 2.95
C GLY A 147 2.60 -22.34 1.61
N PRO A 148 1.86 -21.22 1.52
CA PRO A 148 1.27 -20.77 0.25
C PRO A 148 2.30 -20.54 -0.86
N LEU A 149 3.54 -20.26 -0.52
CA LEU A 149 4.61 -20.04 -1.49
C LEU A 149 5.10 -21.33 -2.14
N ALA A 150 4.88 -22.48 -1.52
CA ALA A 150 5.35 -23.79 -2.05
C ALA A 150 4.72 -24.14 -3.40
N SER A 151 3.52 -23.64 -3.68
CA SER A 151 2.84 -23.82 -4.97
C SER A 151 3.42 -22.99 -6.12
N ILE A 152 4.26 -21.99 -5.79
CA ILE A 152 4.88 -21.09 -6.76
C ILE A 152 6.22 -21.67 -7.21
N PRO A 153 6.50 -21.76 -8.53
CA PRO A 153 7.81 -22.16 -9.03
C PRO A 153 8.94 -21.34 -8.39
N GLU A 154 10.04 -21.98 -8.05
CA GLU A 154 11.13 -21.35 -7.28
C GLU A 154 11.64 -20.06 -7.93
N GLU A 155 11.75 -20.04 -9.26
CA GLU A 155 12.23 -18.88 -10.02
C GLU A 155 11.27 -17.68 -10.01
N ARG A 156 10.00 -17.89 -9.60
CA ARG A 156 8.97 -16.85 -9.49
C ARG A 156 8.59 -16.54 -8.05
N ARG A 157 9.13 -17.30 -7.11
CA ARG A 157 8.81 -17.18 -5.69
C ARG A 157 9.36 -15.89 -5.11
N ALA A 158 8.55 -15.21 -4.33
CA ALA A 158 8.99 -14.04 -3.57
C ALA A 158 10.11 -14.41 -2.59
N ILE A 159 11.06 -13.51 -2.42
CA ILE A 159 12.19 -13.67 -1.53
C ILE A 159 12.14 -12.58 -0.48
N LEU A 160 12.16 -12.96 0.80
CA LEU A 160 12.34 -11.99 1.87
C LEU A 160 13.78 -11.47 1.83
N PHE A 161 13.93 -10.25 1.35
CA PHE A 161 15.24 -9.60 1.22
C PHE A 161 15.72 -9.06 2.56
N GLN A 162 14.92 -8.23 3.22
CA GLN A 162 15.23 -7.68 4.54
C GLN A 162 13.97 -7.68 5.42
N GLU A 163 14.16 -7.87 6.70
CA GLU A 163 13.16 -7.66 7.75
C GLU A 163 13.78 -6.78 8.83
N LYS A 164 13.06 -5.73 9.20
CA LYS A 164 13.50 -4.77 10.20
C LYS A 164 12.34 -4.35 11.10
N SER A 165 12.56 -4.41 12.39
CA SER A 165 11.63 -3.83 13.36
C SER A 165 12.04 -2.38 13.63
N TYR A 166 11.06 -1.49 13.70
CA TYR A 166 11.27 -0.10 14.09
C TYR A 166 10.13 0.40 14.96
N VAL A 167 10.42 1.38 15.81
CA VAL A 167 9.41 1.98 16.70
C VAL A 167 8.85 3.20 16.01
N HIS A 168 7.52 3.23 15.87
CA HIS A 168 6.80 4.36 15.29
C HIS A 168 5.48 4.61 16.02
N SER A 169 4.89 5.78 15.82
CA SER A 169 3.55 6.08 16.31
C SER A 169 2.51 5.26 15.56
N TYR A 170 1.57 4.66 16.28
CA TYR A 170 0.48 3.89 15.72
C TYR A 170 -0.86 4.30 16.34
N PRO A 171 -1.93 4.47 15.55
CA PRO A 171 -3.22 4.87 16.09
C PRO A 171 -3.88 3.76 16.90
N HIS A 172 -4.42 4.12 18.05
CA HIS A 172 -5.14 3.22 18.94
C HIS A 172 -6.53 3.76 19.24
N CYS A 173 -7.46 2.87 19.51
CA CYS A 173 -8.79 3.25 19.97
C CYS A 173 -8.69 4.02 21.29
N TRP A 174 -9.27 5.21 21.35
CA TRP A 174 -9.26 6.06 22.54
C TRP A 174 -9.98 5.42 23.75
N ARG A 175 -10.90 4.45 23.52
CA ARG A 175 -11.68 3.78 24.57
C ARG A 175 -11.03 2.52 25.12
N CYS A 176 -10.54 1.64 24.25
CA CYS A 176 -10.02 0.32 24.64
C CYS A 176 -8.52 0.14 24.37
N ALA A 177 -7.84 1.17 23.84
CA ALA A 177 -6.43 1.13 23.48
C ALA A 177 -6.04 0.01 22.48
N THR A 178 -7.00 -0.62 21.81
CA THR A 178 -6.71 -1.60 20.75
C THR A 178 -6.13 -0.89 19.53
N PRO A 179 -5.07 -1.43 18.88
CA PRO A 179 -4.57 -0.90 17.63
C PRO A 179 -5.66 -0.83 16.57
N LEU A 180 -5.72 0.26 15.82
CA LEU A 180 -6.69 0.43 14.75
C LEU A 180 -6.20 -0.25 13.47
N ILE A 181 -7.14 -0.65 12.63
CA ILE A 181 -6.87 -1.26 11.32
C ILE A 181 -7.44 -0.31 10.27
N TYR A 182 -6.61 0.06 9.28
CA TYR A 182 -7.09 0.76 8.10
C TYR A 182 -7.77 -0.25 7.18
N LYS A 183 -9.03 -0.02 6.89
CA LYS A 183 -9.85 -0.89 6.03
C LYS A 183 -10.90 -0.04 5.33
N PRO A 184 -11.12 -0.21 4.01
CA PRO A 184 -12.26 0.38 3.34
C PRO A 184 -13.55 -0.21 3.92
N VAL A 185 -14.44 0.67 4.35
CA VAL A 185 -15.76 0.29 4.84
C VAL A 185 -16.83 1.08 4.12
N SER A 186 -17.94 0.43 3.79
CA SER A 186 -19.10 1.14 3.28
C SER A 186 -19.73 1.97 4.41
N SER A 187 -20.09 3.21 4.10
CA SER A 187 -20.66 4.14 5.06
C SER A 187 -21.64 5.06 4.36
N TRP A 188 -22.49 5.73 5.13
CA TRP A 188 -23.34 6.81 4.64
C TRP A 188 -22.59 8.13 4.69
N PHE A 189 -22.70 8.90 3.61
CA PHE A 189 -22.02 10.18 3.49
C PHE A 189 -23.01 11.30 3.14
N VAL A 190 -22.83 12.45 3.77
CA VAL A 190 -23.40 13.71 3.28
C VAL A 190 -22.48 14.25 2.21
N SER A 191 -22.98 14.41 0.99
CA SER A 191 -22.20 14.94 -0.16
C SER A 191 -21.94 16.43 -0.02
N VAL A 192 -21.14 16.83 0.96
CA VAL A 192 -20.78 18.25 1.21
C VAL A 192 -20.04 18.84 0.01
N THR A 193 -19.24 18.05 -0.68
CA THR A 193 -18.52 18.50 -1.88
C THR A 193 -19.44 18.99 -2.98
N LYS A 194 -20.66 18.45 -3.11
CA LYS A 194 -21.66 18.90 -4.09
C LYS A 194 -22.20 20.30 -3.79
N ILE A 195 -22.33 20.65 -2.52
CA ILE A 195 -22.87 21.95 -2.09
C ILE A 195 -21.76 22.97 -1.78
N LYS A 196 -20.50 22.55 -1.75
CA LYS A 196 -19.33 23.39 -1.45
C LYS A 196 -19.26 24.67 -2.29
N PRO A 197 -19.46 24.67 -3.62
CA PRO A 197 -19.46 25.91 -4.40
C PRO A 197 -20.47 26.93 -3.87
N ARG A 198 -21.69 26.48 -3.51
CA ARG A 198 -22.71 27.33 -2.95
C ARG A 198 -22.37 27.82 -1.55
N LEU A 199 -21.74 27.00 -0.72
CA LEU A 199 -21.28 27.43 0.60
C LEU A 199 -20.22 28.53 0.51
N LEU A 200 -19.28 28.41 -0.43
CA LEU A 200 -18.26 29.43 -0.68
C LEU A 200 -18.88 30.75 -1.15
N GLU A 201 -19.85 30.70 -2.07
CA GLU A 201 -20.58 31.87 -2.55
C GLU A 201 -21.32 32.56 -1.39
N LEU A 202 -22.07 31.80 -0.59
CA LEU A 202 -22.80 32.33 0.55
C LEU A 202 -21.90 32.93 1.63
N ASN A 203 -20.74 32.34 1.85
CA ASN A 203 -19.72 32.86 2.77
C ASN A 203 -19.29 34.29 2.41
N GLN A 204 -19.27 34.63 1.12
CA GLN A 204 -18.93 35.98 0.68
C GLN A 204 -20.02 37.03 1.02
N GLN A 205 -21.25 36.61 1.24
CA GLN A 205 -22.39 37.48 1.59
C GLN A 205 -22.47 37.75 3.10
N ILE A 206 -21.75 36.99 3.92
CA ILE A 206 -21.75 37.16 5.38
C ILE A 206 -20.86 38.34 5.77
N ASN A 207 -21.36 39.18 6.67
CA ASN A 207 -20.58 40.24 7.30
C ASN A 207 -19.78 39.66 8.48
N TRP A 208 -18.55 39.28 8.23
CA TRP A 208 -17.67 38.71 9.25
C TRP A 208 -17.01 39.78 10.12
N ILE A 209 -17.02 39.56 11.44
CA ILE A 209 -16.32 40.41 12.41
C ILE A 209 -15.46 39.51 13.29
N PRO A 210 -14.12 39.53 13.17
CA PRO A 210 -13.30 40.33 12.22
C PRO A 210 -13.40 39.82 10.78
N GLY A 211 -13.23 40.70 9.80
CA GLY A 211 -13.41 40.42 8.37
C GLY A 211 -12.44 39.38 7.80
N ASN A 212 -11.24 39.24 8.39
CA ASN A 212 -10.23 38.27 7.95
C ASN A 212 -10.64 36.80 8.14
N VAL A 213 -11.69 36.51 8.92
CA VAL A 213 -12.22 35.15 9.07
C VAL A 213 -12.84 34.65 7.76
N LYS A 214 -13.46 35.55 6.97
CA LYS A 214 -14.14 35.22 5.72
C LYS A 214 -13.30 34.35 4.78
N ASP A 215 -12.15 34.88 4.35
CA ASP A 215 -11.24 34.21 3.39
C ASP A 215 -10.08 33.50 4.10
N GLY A 216 -9.91 33.80 5.39
CA GLY A 216 -8.91 33.19 6.24
C GLY A 216 -9.32 31.81 6.75
N GLN A 217 -9.53 31.69 8.05
CA GLN A 217 -9.76 30.39 8.70
C GLN A 217 -11.02 29.69 8.19
N PHE A 218 -12.16 30.40 8.15
CA PHE A 218 -13.43 29.78 7.75
C PHE A 218 -13.51 29.53 6.25
N GLY A 219 -13.08 30.48 5.42
CA GLY A 219 -13.05 30.29 3.96
C GLY A 219 -12.14 29.13 3.54
N LYS A 220 -10.98 29.04 4.15
CA LYS A 220 -10.06 27.89 3.92
C LYS A 220 -10.67 26.57 4.37
N TRP A 221 -11.36 26.54 5.52
CA TRP A 221 -12.05 25.37 6.00
C TRP A 221 -13.14 24.91 5.02
N LEU A 222 -13.99 25.84 4.52
CA LEU A 222 -15.00 25.54 3.51
C LEU A 222 -14.36 25.03 2.20
N ALA A 223 -13.30 25.65 1.73
CA ALA A 223 -12.61 25.25 0.50
C ALA A 223 -12.06 23.81 0.58
N ASN A 224 -11.63 23.39 1.76
CA ASN A 224 -11.10 22.06 2.02
C ASN A 224 -12.16 21.08 2.57
N ALA A 225 -13.45 21.48 2.64
CA ALA A 225 -14.49 20.61 3.13
C ALA A 225 -14.60 19.33 2.28
N ARG A 226 -14.68 18.20 2.96
CA ARG A 226 -14.87 16.86 2.36
C ARG A 226 -16.30 16.38 2.64
N ASP A 227 -16.69 15.29 1.99
CA ASP A 227 -17.94 14.60 2.32
C ASP A 227 -17.88 14.05 3.75
N TRP A 228 -18.98 14.12 4.47
CA TRP A 228 -19.04 13.73 5.86
C TRP A 228 -19.57 12.30 6.01
N SER A 229 -18.81 11.43 6.62
CA SER A 229 -19.31 10.16 7.11
C SER A 229 -20.25 10.40 8.31
N ILE A 230 -21.41 9.74 8.29
CA ILE A 230 -22.46 9.86 9.30
C ILE A 230 -22.84 8.54 9.96
N SER A 231 -22.03 7.53 9.79
CA SER A 231 -22.21 6.22 10.42
C SER A 231 -21.10 5.91 11.43
#